data_9e694ddbcdbdfddd1bc5101da0e2dd5e
#
_entry.id   9e694ddbcdbdfddd1bc5101da0e2dd5e
#
_cell.length_a   1.000
_cell.length_b   1.000
_cell.length_c   1.000
_cell.angle_alpha   90.00
_cell.angle_beta   90.00
_cell.angle_gamma   90.00
#
_symmetry.space_group_name_H-M   'P 1'
#
loop_
_entity.id
_entity.type
_entity.pdbx_description
1 polymer ?
#
loop_
_entity_poly.entity_id
_entity_poly.type
_entity_poly.pdbx_seq_one_letter_code
_entity_poly.pdbx_strand_id
1 'polypeptide(L)'
;MKIIHLAASALLALSGALHAAPIEVTHAQGTTVLPATPQRTVVFDLATLDNLQALQVEAVVGVPGANFPAHLSGYADDRYAKVGTLFEPDLDAVRALEPDLIVVAGRSASALEALSAIAPTVDLGTSTDDFLADVGRNLETLGRIYGKQALATQRIAELHQGRDAVATRAGEARGLVLFTVNGNVMAHAPGARFGIVHDALGLGAVLPEEAPSTGPRPERGSPEAEAARIEQARTLTAGLEAQPDWLLVLDRGLATGGGEATDLSSHEAVAATAAWQAGRVVTLDPPGWYLAAGGYTVLRDTQAQLLELLQR
;
A
#
# COMPACT_ATOMS: atom_id res chain seq x y z
N MET A 1 49.65 -48.01 -50.22
CA MET A 1 48.54 -47.01 -50.18
C MET A 1 47.69 -47.29 -48.96
N LYS A 2 47.77 -46.44 -47.97
CA LYS A 2 46.93 -46.50 -46.70
C LYS A 2 45.90 -45.41 -46.81
N ILE A 3 44.62 -45.79 -46.83
CA ILE A 3 43.48 -44.88 -46.85
C ILE A 3 43.11 -44.61 -45.37
N ILE A 4 43.25 -43.35 -44.95
CA ILE A 4 42.87 -42.89 -43.64
C ILE A 4 41.41 -42.39 -43.74
N HIS A 5 40.51 -43.07 -43.06
CA HIS A 5 39.11 -42.61 -42.90
C HIS A 5 39.03 -41.61 -41.75
N LEU A 6 38.71 -40.35 -42.06
CA LEU A 6 38.42 -39.30 -41.11
C LEU A 6 36.94 -39.42 -40.73
N ALA A 7 36.66 -39.88 -39.53
CA ALA A 7 35.31 -39.85 -38.96
C ALA A 7 35.07 -38.46 -38.34
N ALA A 8 34.23 -37.64 -38.96
CA ALA A 8 33.75 -36.38 -38.39
C ALA A 8 32.60 -36.65 -37.43
N SER A 9 32.84 -36.56 -36.12
CA SER A 9 31.80 -36.61 -35.09
C SER A 9 31.11 -35.27 -35.00
N ALA A 10 29.86 -35.17 -35.47
CA ALA A 10 29.00 -34.01 -35.28
C ALA A 10 28.45 -34.03 -33.87
N LEU A 11 28.92 -33.16 -32.98
CA LEU A 11 28.29 -32.87 -31.69
C LEU A 11 27.03 -32.03 -31.93
N LEU A 12 25.85 -32.64 -31.89
CA LEU A 12 24.58 -31.90 -31.73
C LEU A 12 24.52 -31.33 -30.32
N ALA A 13 24.74 -30.02 -30.18
CA ALA A 13 24.45 -29.29 -28.98
C ALA A 13 22.91 -29.20 -28.82
N LEU A 14 22.30 -30.06 -28.02
CA LEU A 14 20.93 -29.89 -27.55
C LEU A 14 20.92 -28.67 -26.60
N SER A 15 20.61 -27.51 -27.16
CA SER A 15 20.22 -26.34 -26.35
C SER A 15 18.83 -26.60 -25.79
N GLY A 16 18.77 -27.33 -24.68
CA GLY A 16 17.55 -27.43 -23.89
C GLY A 16 17.20 -26.03 -23.35
N ALA A 17 16.15 -25.43 -23.87
CA ALA A 17 15.58 -24.25 -23.27
C ALA A 17 15.19 -24.62 -21.82
N LEU A 18 15.94 -24.15 -20.83
CA LEU A 18 15.52 -24.20 -19.44
C LEU A 18 14.24 -23.36 -19.35
N HIS A 19 13.08 -24.00 -19.45
CA HIS A 19 11.83 -23.37 -19.06
C HIS A 19 11.89 -23.22 -17.55
N ALA A 20 11.88 -21.98 -17.07
CA ALA A 20 11.69 -21.72 -15.65
C ALA A 20 10.38 -22.38 -15.20
N ALA A 21 10.36 -22.97 -14.01
CA ALA A 21 9.15 -23.55 -13.48
C ALA A 21 8.07 -22.46 -13.34
N PRO A 22 6.79 -22.78 -13.62
CA PRO A 22 5.69 -21.85 -13.40
C PRO A 22 5.69 -21.33 -11.97
N ILE A 23 5.36 -20.05 -11.79
CA ILE A 23 5.29 -19.39 -10.49
C ILE A 23 3.82 -19.39 -10.05
N GLU A 24 3.49 -20.15 -9.01
CA GLU A 24 2.15 -20.12 -8.42
C GLU A 24 2.08 -19.00 -7.38
N VAL A 25 1.07 -18.13 -7.50
CA VAL A 25 0.82 -16.98 -6.64
C VAL A 25 -0.54 -17.12 -5.99
N THR A 26 -0.57 -17.39 -4.70
CA THR A 26 -1.79 -17.30 -3.89
C THR A 26 -1.99 -15.85 -3.46
N HIS A 27 -3.19 -15.32 -3.63
CA HIS A 27 -3.54 -13.93 -3.37
C HIS A 27 -4.97 -13.80 -2.78
N ALA A 28 -5.44 -12.60 -2.47
CA ALA A 28 -6.69 -12.37 -1.75
C ALA A 28 -7.94 -13.01 -2.41
N GLN A 29 -7.97 -13.13 -3.75
CA GLN A 29 -9.10 -13.66 -4.49
C GLN A 29 -8.87 -15.04 -5.13
N GLY A 30 -7.78 -15.75 -4.80
CA GLY A 30 -7.52 -17.10 -5.32
C GLY A 30 -6.04 -17.38 -5.59
N THR A 31 -5.79 -18.15 -6.64
CA THR A 31 -4.44 -18.53 -7.06
C THR A 31 -4.27 -18.29 -8.56
N THR A 32 -3.18 -17.64 -8.94
CA THR A 32 -2.79 -17.37 -10.33
C THR A 32 -1.45 -18.02 -10.64
N VAL A 33 -1.35 -18.65 -11.80
CA VAL A 33 -0.11 -19.28 -12.27
C VAL A 33 0.53 -18.39 -13.34
N LEU A 34 1.78 -18.00 -13.11
CA LEU A 34 2.61 -17.27 -14.07
C LEU A 34 3.53 -18.25 -14.78
N PRO A 35 3.55 -18.32 -16.13
CA PRO A 35 4.38 -19.28 -16.84
C PRO A 35 5.89 -18.97 -16.76
N ALA A 36 6.24 -17.71 -16.51
CA ALA A 36 7.62 -17.23 -16.37
C ALA A 36 7.63 -15.91 -15.56
N THR A 37 8.83 -15.40 -15.25
CA THR A 37 9.02 -14.06 -14.66
C THR A 37 8.47 -12.99 -15.61
N PRO A 38 7.51 -12.16 -15.17
CA PRO A 38 6.88 -11.15 -16.01
C PRO A 38 7.87 -10.08 -16.50
N GLN A 39 7.66 -9.65 -17.76
CA GLN A 39 8.43 -8.58 -18.40
C GLN A 39 7.58 -7.36 -18.71
N ARG A 40 6.27 -7.51 -18.72
CA ARG A 40 5.29 -6.46 -19.08
C ARG A 40 4.16 -6.44 -18.05
N THR A 41 4.38 -5.70 -16.96
CA THR A 41 3.44 -5.65 -15.85
C THR A 41 2.60 -4.38 -15.91
N VAL A 42 1.28 -4.54 -15.80
CA VAL A 42 0.34 -3.46 -15.56
C VAL A 42 -0.05 -3.45 -14.09
N VAL A 43 0.01 -2.29 -13.44
CA VAL A 43 -0.23 -2.17 -11.99
C VAL A 43 -1.29 -1.11 -11.73
N PHE A 44 -2.38 -1.47 -11.05
CA PHE A 44 -3.46 -0.57 -10.66
C PHE A 44 -3.41 -0.12 -9.19
N ASP A 45 -2.34 -0.48 -8.47
CA ASP A 45 -2.18 -0.15 -7.05
C ASP A 45 -0.86 0.59 -6.78
N LEU A 46 -0.94 1.75 -6.13
CA LEU A 46 0.24 2.58 -5.89
C LEU A 46 1.15 2.01 -4.79
N ALA A 47 0.63 1.26 -3.84
CA ALA A 47 1.46 0.55 -2.86
C ALA A 47 2.31 -0.54 -3.55
N THR A 48 1.71 -1.25 -4.51
CA THR A 48 2.45 -2.22 -5.34
C THR A 48 3.53 -1.54 -6.18
N LEU A 49 3.27 -0.34 -6.75
CA LEU A 49 4.30 0.41 -7.48
C LEU A 49 5.48 0.79 -6.57
N ASP A 50 5.21 1.23 -5.33
CA ASP A 50 6.24 1.52 -4.34
C ASP A 50 7.06 0.26 -4.00
N ASN A 51 6.40 -0.87 -3.77
CA ASN A 51 7.05 -2.13 -3.47
C ASN A 51 7.91 -2.63 -4.65
N LEU A 52 7.45 -2.52 -5.90
CA LEU A 52 8.22 -2.85 -7.09
C LEU A 52 9.46 -1.94 -7.24
N GLN A 53 9.30 -0.63 -6.98
CA GLN A 53 10.41 0.32 -6.97
C GLN A 53 11.43 -0.03 -5.88
N ALA A 54 10.98 -0.34 -4.66
CA ALA A 54 11.84 -0.77 -3.55
C ALA A 54 12.59 -2.08 -3.84
N LEU A 55 12.00 -2.96 -4.67
CA LEU A 55 12.60 -4.21 -5.16
C LEU A 55 13.42 -4.04 -6.44
N GLN A 56 13.55 -2.81 -6.97
CA GLN A 56 14.29 -2.52 -8.21
C GLN A 56 13.78 -3.36 -9.40
N VAL A 57 12.46 -3.40 -9.57
CA VAL A 57 11.80 -4.09 -10.69
C VAL A 57 11.46 -3.07 -11.77
N GLU A 58 11.88 -3.34 -13.02
CA GLU A 58 11.70 -2.45 -14.18
C GLU A 58 10.63 -2.94 -15.16
N ALA A 59 9.88 -4.00 -14.82
CA ALA A 59 8.91 -4.63 -15.72
C ALA A 59 7.61 -3.84 -15.90
N VAL A 60 7.38 -2.72 -15.17
CA VAL A 60 6.15 -1.94 -15.25
C VAL A 60 6.05 -1.22 -16.60
N VAL A 61 4.93 -1.43 -17.31
CA VAL A 61 4.64 -0.80 -18.61
C VAL A 61 3.37 0.04 -18.60
N GLY A 62 2.46 -0.20 -17.66
CA GLY A 62 1.19 0.51 -17.54
C GLY A 62 0.82 0.79 -16.09
N VAL A 63 0.28 1.99 -15.84
CA VAL A 63 -0.11 2.49 -14.53
C VAL A 63 -1.42 3.28 -14.62
N PRO A 64 -2.20 3.44 -13.54
CA PRO A 64 -3.40 4.26 -13.56
C PRO A 64 -3.04 5.74 -13.70
N GLY A 65 -3.95 6.54 -14.24
CA GLY A 65 -3.93 8.00 -14.10
C GLY A 65 -4.26 8.35 -12.65
N ALA A 66 -3.24 8.81 -11.90
CA ALA A 66 -3.38 9.14 -10.48
C ALA A 66 -2.50 10.33 -10.10
N ASN A 67 -2.83 10.95 -8.96
CA ASN A 67 -1.92 11.86 -8.29
C ASN A 67 -0.88 11.02 -7.53
N PHE A 68 0.30 10.85 -8.13
CA PHE A 68 1.34 10.02 -7.54
C PHE A 68 1.97 10.72 -6.33
N PRO A 69 2.22 10.01 -5.21
CA PRO A 69 3.11 10.49 -4.15
C PRO A 69 4.48 10.91 -4.71
N ALA A 70 5.16 11.83 -4.03
CA ALA A 70 6.41 12.39 -4.53
C ALA A 70 7.46 11.34 -4.92
N HIS A 71 7.62 10.28 -4.11
CA HIS A 71 8.56 9.18 -4.37
C HIS A 71 8.17 8.29 -5.58
N LEU A 72 6.91 8.36 -6.03
CA LEU A 72 6.40 7.66 -7.21
C LEU A 72 6.19 8.59 -8.42
N SER A 73 6.60 9.86 -8.33
CA SER A 73 6.40 10.85 -9.40
C SER A 73 7.00 10.40 -10.74
N GLY A 74 8.01 9.56 -10.75
CA GLY A 74 8.58 8.96 -11.96
C GLY A 74 7.58 8.16 -12.81
N TYR A 75 6.51 7.62 -12.19
CA TYR A 75 5.45 6.90 -12.91
C TYR A 75 4.46 7.85 -13.64
N ALA A 76 4.57 9.15 -13.45
CA ALA A 76 3.84 10.14 -14.25
C ALA A 76 4.40 10.28 -15.67
N ASP A 77 5.65 9.88 -15.91
CA ASP A 77 6.34 9.93 -17.21
C ASP A 77 5.58 9.18 -18.32
N ASP A 78 5.64 9.68 -19.55
CA ASP A 78 4.94 9.14 -20.71
C ASP A 78 5.42 7.74 -21.14
N ARG A 79 6.60 7.29 -20.67
CA ARG A 79 7.06 5.92 -20.87
C ARG A 79 6.15 4.86 -20.24
N TYR A 80 5.34 5.24 -19.26
CA TYR A 80 4.33 4.39 -18.66
C TYR A 80 2.95 4.73 -19.22
N ALA A 81 2.35 3.79 -19.94
CA ALA A 81 1.01 3.98 -20.47
C ALA A 81 -0.02 4.21 -19.36
N LYS A 82 -0.95 5.16 -19.56
CA LYS A 82 -2.05 5.36 -18.62
C LYS A 82 -3.22 4.46 -19.02
N VAL A 83 -3.57 3.53 -18.13
CA VAL A 83 -4.51 2.41 -18.39
C VAL A 83 -5.85 2.57 -17.66
N GLY A 84 -6.35 3.79 -17.53
CA GLY A 84 -7.57 4.11 -16.80
C GLY A 84 -7.27 4.77 -15.45
N THR A 85 -8.18 4.61 -14.49
CA THR A 85 -8.06 5.18 -13.14
C THR A 85 -7.72 4.11 -12.10
N LEU A 86 -7.57 4.50 -10.83
CA LEU A 86 -7.42 3.57 -9.71
C LEU A 86 -8.64 2.67 -9.47
N PHE A 87 -9.82 3.05 -10.00
CA PHE A 87 -11.09 2.35 -9.79
C PHE A 87 -11.60 1.69 -11.07
N GLU A 88 -11.35 2.31 -12.21
CA GLU A 88 -11.92 1.94 -13.51
C GLU A 88 -10.79 1.72 -14.52
N PRO A 89 -10.36 0.45 -14.73
CA PRO A 89 -9.41 0.10 -15.77
C PRO A 89 -9.93 0.38 -17.18
N ASP A 90 -9.10 0.92 -18.04
CA ASP A 90 -9.31 0.94 -19.50
C ASP A 90 -8.81 -0.38 -20.09
N LEU A 91 -9.75 -1.33 -20.28
CA LEU A 91 -9.44 -2.67 -20.74
C LEU A 91 -8.80 -2.70 -22.14
N ASP A 92 -9.13 -1.75 -23.01
CA ASP A 92 -8.56 -1.69 -24.36
C ASP A 92 -7.12 -1.16 -24.32
N ALA A 93 -6.85 -0.15 -23.49
CA ALA A 93 -5.48 0.30 -23.22
C ALA A 93 -4.63 -0.82 -22.59
N VAL A 94 -5.20 -1.59 -21.65
CA VAL A 94 -4.51 -2.75 -21.07
C VAL A 94 -4.19 -3.80 -22.11
N ARG A 95 -5.15 -4.20 -22.97
CA ARG A 95 -4.93 -5.20 -24.04
C ARG A 95 -3.84 -4.76 -25.01
N ALA A 96 -3.81 -3.47 -25.38
CA ALA A 96 -2.82 -2.93 -26.30
C ALA A 96 -1.38 -3.02 -25.78
N LEU A 97 -1.21 -3.15 -24.46
CA LEU A 97 0.10 -3.34 -23.84
C LEU A 97 0.57 -4.79 -23.84
N GLU A 98 -0.27 -5.76 -24.21
CA GLU A 98 0.05 -7.20 -24.16
C GLU A 98 0.77 -7.58 -22.84
N PRO A 99 0.18 -7.32 -21.66
CA PRO A 99 0.82 -7.59 -20.39
C PRO A 99 0.93 -9.10 -20.15
N ASP A 100 1.95 -9.51 -19.41
CA ASP A 100 2.13 -10.89 -18.92
C ASP A 100 1.84 -11.01 -17.40
N LEU A 101 1.61 -9.88 -16.74
CA LEU A 101 1.05 -9.80 -15.37
C LEU A 101 0.24 -8.51 -15.22
N ILE A 102 -0.90 -8.63 -14.54
CA ILE A 102 -1.67 -7.49 -14.06
C ILE A 102 -1.77 -7.58 -12.53
N VAL A 103 -1.58 -6.46 -11.83
CA VAL A 103 -1.71 -6.39 -10.37
C VAL A 103 -2.84 -5.43 -10.02
N VAL A 104 -3.79 -5.92 -9.24
CA VAL A 104 -4.87 -5.15 -8.62
C VAL A 104 -4.74 -5.18 -7.10
N ALA A 105 -5.36 -4.24 -6.42
CA ALA A 105 -5.55 -4.27 -4.97
C ALA A 105 -6.64 -3.27 -4.56
N GLY A 106 -7.23 -3.44 -3.39
CA GLY A 106 -8.14 -2.50 -2.78
C GLY A 106 -9.14 -1.85 -3.74
N ARG A 107 -8.81 -0.67 -4.30
CA ARG A 107 -9.70 0.11 -5.18
C ARG A 107 -10.02 -0.58 -6.50
N SER A 108 -9.07 -1.33 -7.06
CA SER A 108 -9.19 -2.03 -8.35
C SER A 108 -9.53 -3.51 -8.21
N ALA A 109 -9.65 -4.05 -7.00
CA ALA A 109 -9.83 -5.48 -6.72
C ALA A 109 -11.08 -6.07 -7.42
N SER A 110 -12.16 -5.29 -7.56
CA SER A 110 -13.38 -5.70 -8.25
C SER A 110 -13.22 -5.93 -9.75
N ALA A 111 -12.16 -5.41 -10.36
CA ALA A 111 -11.88 -5.59 -11.79
C ALA A 111 -11.05 -6.86 -12.09
N LEU A 112 -10.68 -7.66 -11.07
CA LEU A 112 -9.83 -8.85 -11.24
C LEU A 112 -10.35 -9.80 -12.30
N GLU A 113 -11.65 -10.13 -12.31
CA GLU A 113 -12.25 -11.06 -13.28
C GLU A 113 -12.10 -10.54 -14.72
N ALA A 114 -12.45 -9.27 -14.95
CA ALA A 114 -12.37 -8.66 -16.29
C ALA A 114 -10.93 -8.56 -16.80
N LEU A 115 -9.98 -8.25 -15.91
CA LEU A 115 -8.55 -8.16 -16.22
C LEU A 115 -7.92 -9.54 -16.42
N SER A 116 -8.38 -10.57 -15.70
CA SER A 116 -7.93 -11.96 -15.87
C SER A 116 -8.30 -12.56 -17.24
N ALA A 117 -9.28 -11.99 -17.93
CA ALA A 117 -9.57 -12.34 -19.33
C ALA A 117 -8.53 -11.78 -20.33
N ILE A 118 -7.62 -10.90 -19.89
CA ILE A 118 -6.56 -10.31 -20.71
C ILE A 118 -5.22 -10.99 -20.42
N ALA A 119 -4.84 -11.09 -19.15
CA ALA A 119 -3.56 -11.68 -18.72
C ALA A 119 -3.68 -12.22 -17.29
N PRO A 120 -2.72 -13.06 -16.82
CA PRO A 120 -2.65 -13.45 -15.42
C PRO A 120 -2.75 -12.24 -14.50
N THR A 121 -3.72 -12.27 -13.57
CA THR A 121 -4.00 -11.14 -12.66
C THR A 121 -3.90 -11.60 -11.22
N VAL A 122 -3.27 -10.82 -10.35
CA VAL A 122 -3.13 -11.07 -8.92
C VAL A 122 -3.68 -9.91 -8.10
N ASP A 123 -4.31 -10.22 -6.96
CA ASP A 123 -4.81 -9.22 -6.01
C ASP A 123 -3.88 -9.17 -4.78
N LEU A 124 -3.13 -8.08 -4.65
CA LEU A 124 -2.23 -7.82 -3.53
C LEU A 124 -2.84 -6.87 -2.49
N GLY A 125 -4.17 -6.95 -2.30
CA GLY A 125 -4.87 -6.22 -1.25
C GLY A 125 -4.34 -6.55 0.15
N THR A 126 -4.45 -5.58 1.06
CA THR A 126 -4.12 -5.73 2.49
C THR A 126 -5.38 -5.67 3.33
N SER A 127 -5.40 -6.35 4.46
CA SER A 127 -6.43 -6.26 5.49
C SER A 127 -6.14 -5.12 6.49
N THR A 128 -7.08 -4.87 7.39
CA THR A 128 -6.87 -3.96 8.52
C THR A 128 -6.42 -4.69 9.80
N ASP A 129 -6.51 -6.04 9.83
CA ASP A 129 -6.27 -6.83 11.02
C ASP A 129 -4.79 -7.18 11.23
N ASP A 130 -4.06 -7.36 10.13
CA ASP A 130 -2.65 -7.75 10.14
C ASP A 130 -1.91 -7.04 8.99
N PHE A 131 -2.02 -5.71 9.01
CA PHE A 131 -1.62 -4.86 7.88
C PHE A 131 -0.13 -4.99 7.53
N LEU A 132 0.75 -4.91 8.55
CA LEU A 132 2.20 -4.97 8.30
C LEU A 132 2.64 -6.35 7.81
N ALA A 133 2.01 -7.42 8.30
CA ALA A 133 2.28 -8.77 7.80
C ALA A 133 1.79 -8.95 6.36
N ASP A 134 0.65 -8.34 5.99
CA ASP A 134 0.16 -8.34 4.61
C ASP A 134 1.13 -7.61 3.67
N VAL A 135 1.68 -6.47 4.08
CA VAL A 135 2.73 -5.77 3.34
C VAL A 135 3.96 -6.67 3.17
N GLY A 136 4.37 -7.35 4.23
CA GLY A 136 5.46 -8.33 4.18
C GLY A 136 5.20 -9.45 3.17
N ARG A 137 4.01 -10.06 3.18
CA ARG A 137 3.61 -11.09 2.20
C ARG A 137 3.60 -10.56 0.76
N ASN A 138 3.15 -9.32 0.55
CA ASN A 138 3.17 -8.70 -0.77
C ASN A 138 4.60 -8.48 -1.27
N LEU A 139 5.51 -7.98 -0.43
CA LEU A 139 6.94 -7.86 -0.75
C LEU A 139 7.57 -9.23 -1.05
N GLU A 140 7.30 -10.25 -0.24
CA GLU A 140 7.79 -11.62 -0.46
C GLU A 140 7.26 -12.19 -1.78
N THR A 141 5.98 -12.01 -2.07
CA THR A 141 5.33 -12.46 -3.31
C THR A 141 5.95 -11.81 -4.52
N LEU A 142 6.11 -10.48 -4.52
CA LEU A 142 6.77 -9.74 -5.59
C LEU A 142 8.25 -10.16 -5.72
N GLY A 143 8.94 -10.34 -4.59
CA GLY A 143 10.32 -10.85 -4.55
C GLY A 143 10.45 -12.21 -5.25
N ARG A 144 9.51 -13.13 -5.00
CA ARG A 144 9.47 -14.45 -5.64
C ARG A 144 9.15 -14.37 -7.13
N ILE A 145 8.18 -13.54 -7.53
CA ILE A 145 7.80 -13.34 -8.94
C ILE A 145 8.99 -12.82 -9.76
N TYR A 146 9.75 -11.86 -9.23
CA TYR A 146 10.82 -11.17 -9.96
C TYR A 146 12.25 -11.64 -9.62
N GLY A 147 12.40 -12.71 -8.85
CA GLY A 147 13.73 -13.20 -8.46
C GLY A 147 14.49 -12.26 -7.52
N LYS A 148 13.76 -11.48 -6.70
CA LYS A 148 14.30 -10.48 -5.78
C LYS A 148 14.13 -10.87 -4.30
N GLN A 149 14.08 -12.16 -3.99
CA GLN A 149 13.76 -12.67 -2.65
C GLN A 149 14.69 -12.09 -1.57
N ALA A 150 16.00 -12.02 -1.83
CA ALA A 150 16.96 -11.48 -0.85
C ALA A 150 16.66 -10.01 -0.52
N LEU A 151 16.32 -9.20 -1.54
CA LEU A 151 15.97 -7.79 -1.34
C LEU A 151 14.61 -7.64 -0.63
N ALA A 152 13.63 -8.48 -0.98
CA ALA A 152 12.34 -8.52 -0.29
C ALA A 152 12.52 -8.84 1.21
N THR A 153 13.30 -9.87 1.55
CA THR A 153 13.62 -10.22 2.94
C THR A 153 14.25 -9.04 3.67
N GLN A 154 15.19 -8.34 3.04
CA GLN A 154 15.82 -7.16 3.62
C GLN A 154 14.79 -6.04 3.88
N ARG A 155 13.92 -5.72 2.90
CA ARG A 155 12.90 -4.67 3.04
C ARG A 155 11.89 -4.98 4.15
N ILE A 156 11.46 -6.23 4.25
CA ILE A 156 10.59 -6.70 5.32
C ILE A 156 11.27 -6.53 6.69
N ALA A 157 12.52 -6.94 6.81
CA ALA A 157 13.28 -6.79 8.05
C ALA A 157 13.45 -5.32 8.46
N GLU A 158 13.70 -4.42 7.49
CA GLU A 158 13.81 -2.97 7.73
C GLU A 158 12.48 -2.39 8.27
N LEU A 159 11.31 -2.79 7.73
CA LEU A 159 10.02 -2.34 8.23
C LEU A 159 9.75 -2.82 9.67
N HIS A 160 10.03 -4.08 9.97
CA HIS A 160 9.88 -4.60 11.33
C HIS A 160 10.83 -3.92 12.32
N GLN A 161 12.09 -3.72 11.94
CA GLN A 161 13.08 -3.02 12.78
C GLN A 161 12.65 -1.56 13.05
N GLY A 162 12.15 -0.86 12.03
CA GLY A 162 11.63 0.51 12.18
C GLY A 162 10.45 0.57 13.14
N ARG A 163 9.47 -0.34 12.97
CA ARG A 163 8.31 -0.48 13.86
C ARG A 163 8.72 -0.75 15.32
N ASP A 164 9.60 -1.72 15.53
CA ASP A 164 10.06 -2.11 16.86
C ASP A 164 10.88 -1.00 17.53
N ALA A 165 11.66 -0.25 16.75
CA ALA A 165 12.38 0.91 17.24
C ALA A 165 11.42 2.03 17.68
N VAL A 166 10.34 2.30 16.93
CA VAL A 166 9.30 3.23 17.33
C VAL A 166 8.60 2.76 18.60
N ALA A 167 8.18 1.49 18.65
CA ALA A 167 7.51 0.93 19.84
C ALA A 167 8.40 1.03 21.09
N THR A 168 9.68 0.69 20.96
CA THR A 168 10.65 0.80 22.07
C THR A 168 10.85 2.24 22.52
N ARG A 169 10.93 3.18 21.58
CA ARG A 169 11.17 4.59 21.90
C ARG A 169 9.95 5.28 22.47
N ALA A 170 8.76 4.95 21.93
CA ALA A 170 7.49 5.48 22.42
C ALA A 170 7.15 4.98 23.84
N GLY A 171 7.57 3.73 24.17
CA GLY A 171 7.25 3.14 25.48
C GLY A 171 5.74 3.04 25.69
N GLU A 172 5.20 3.71 26.69
CA GLU A 172 3.77 3.73 27.01
C GLU A 172 2.99 4.84 26.29
N ALA A 173 3.67 5.69 25.51
CA ALA A 173 3.00 6.77 24.79
C ALA A 173 2.01 6.21 23.75
N ARG A 174 0.83 6.85 23.68
CA ARG A 174 -0.26 6.43 22.81
C ARG A 174 -0.67 7.54 21.86
N GLY A 175 -1.04 7.16 20.64
CA GLY A 175 -1.49 8.05 19.59
C GLY A 175 -2.98 7.97 19.30
N LEU A 176 -3.49 9.03 18.68
CA LEU A 176 -4.81 9.08 18.06
C LEU A 176 -4.65 9.40 16.57
N VAL A 177 -5.17 8.53 15.70
CA VAL A 177 -5.20 8.80 14.27
C VAL A 177 -6.41 9.68 13.96
N LEU A 178 -6.13 10.84 13.38
CA LEU A 178 -7.12 11.79 12.89
C LEU A 178 -7.11 11.79 11.36
N PHE A 179 -8.26 11.54 10.76
CA PHE A 179 -8.48 11.70 9.33
C PHE A 179 -9.34 12.92 9.06
N THR A 180 -8.88 13.79 8.16
CA THR A 180 -9.60 15.03 7.87
C THR A 180 -10.06 15.07 6.41
N VAL A 181 -11.26 15.59 6.19
CA VAL A 181 -11.83 15.78 4.87
C VAL A 181 -12.85 16.91 4.85
N ASN A 182 -12.65 17.92 4.00
CA ASN A 182 -13.56 19.07 3.85
C ASN A 182 -13.91 19.72 5.20
N GLY A 183 -12.91 19.91 6.06
CA GLY A 183 -13.08 20.50 7.38
C GLY A 183 -13.66 19.56 8.46
N ASN A 184 -14.12 18.35 8.09
CA ASN A 184 -14.55 17.36 9.08
C ASN A 184 -13.36 16.60 9.63
N VAL A 185 -13.36 16.32 10.92
CA VAL A 185 -12.35 15.54 11.63
C VAL A 185 -12.97 14.25 12.12
N MET A 186 -12.30 13.13 11.86
CA MET A 186 -12.72 11.79 12.29
C MET A 186 -11.55 11.10 12.97
N ALA A 187 -11.80 10.33 14.01
CA ALA A 187 -10.80 9.45 14.62
C ALA A 187 -10.92 8.03 14.05
N HIS A 188 -9.79 7.35 13.96
CA HIS A 188 -9.71 5.94 13.54
C HIS A 188 -9.02 5.11 14.61
N ALA A 189 -9.75 4.14 15.14
CA ALA A 189 -9.23 3.11 16.04
C ALA A 189 -8.43 2.03 15.25
N PRO A 190 -7.58 1.22 15.88
CA PRO A 190 -7.05 0.00 15.29
C PRO A 190 -8.21 -0.86 14.75
N GLY A 191 -7.99 -1.57 13.64
CA GLY A 191 -9.04 -2.31 12.91
C GLY A 191 -9.84 -1.45 11.93
N ALA A 192 -10.01 -0.13 12.17
CA ALA A 192 -10.59 0.78 11.20
C ALA A 192 -9.61 1.08 10.04
N ARG A 193 -10.16 1.59 8.93
CA ARG A 193 -9.42 1.80 7.67
C ARG A 193 -8.06 2.49 7.82
N PHE A 194 -7.96 3.58 8.58
CA PHE A 194 -6.70 4.29 8.82
C PHE A 194 -6.08 3.97 10.18
N GLY A 195 -6.73 3.12 10.99
CA GLY A 195 -6.15 2.56 12.21
C GLY A 195 -4.95 1.65 11.96
N ILE A 196 -4.77 1.17 10.70
CA ILE A 196 -3.57 0.48 10.23
C ILE A 196 -2.27 1.23 10.53
N VAL A 197 -2.33 2.55 10.72
CA VAL A 197 -1.19 3.40 11.11
C VAL A 197 -0.56 2.90 12.42
N HIS A 198 -1.38 2.46 13.40
CA HIS A 198 -0.87 1.94 14.67
C HIS A 198 -0.06 0.65 14.49
N ASP A 199 -0.57 -0.30 13.70
CA ASP A 199 0.14 -1.55 13.38
C ASP A 199 1.43 -1.27 12.60
N ALA A 200 1.35 -0.43 11.57
CA ALA A 200 2.48 -0.10 10.72
C ALA A 200 3.62 0.63 11.44
N LEU A 201 3.29 1.50 12.41
CA LEU A 201 4.28 2.32 13.10
C LEU A 201 4.71 1.76 14.46
N GLY A 202 3.92 0.88 15.08
CA GLY A 202 4.20 0.36 16.42
C GLY A 202 3.94 1.36 17.55
N LEU A 203 3.21 2.45 17.29
CA LEU A 203 2.76 3.38 18.32
C LEU A 203 1.42 2.91 18.90
N GLY A 204 1.33 2.77 20.22
CA GLY A 204 0.11 2.36 20.91
C GLY A 204 -1.07 3.28 20.58
N ALA A 205 -2.29 2.74 20.61
CA ALA A 205 -3.53 3.51 20.39
C ALA A 205 -4.21 3.90 21.69
N VAL A 206 -4.86 5.06 21.72
CA VAL A 206 -5.73 5.46 22.86
C VAL A 206 -7.11 4.82 22.78
N LEU A 207 -7.56 4.49 21.57
CA LEU A 207 -8.83 3.82 21.33
C LEU A 207 -8.64 2.29 21.33
N PRO A 208 -9.64 1.52 21.80
CA PRO A 208 -9.64 0.07 21.66
C PRO A 208 -9.76 -0.31 20.19
N GLU A 209 -9.34 -1.52 19.86
CA GLU A 209 -9.51 -2.09 18.53
C GLU A 209 -10.99 -2.23 18.15
N GLU A 210 -11.34 -1.84 16.95
CA GLU A 210 -12.65 -1.99 16.35
C GLU A 210 -12.67 -3.17 15.37
N ALA A 211 -13.79 -3.87 15.28
CA ALA A 211 -13.98 -4.86 14.24
C ALA A 211 -13.95 -4.17 12.85
N PRO A 212 -13.33 -4.80 11.84
CA PRO A 212 -13.32 -4.25 10.49
C PRO A 212 -14.74 -4.00 9.98
N SER A 213 -14.94 -2.83 9.38
CA SER A 213 -16.23 -2.52 8.77
C SER A 213 -16.45 -3.40 7.54
N THR A 214 -17.42 -4.31 7.62
CA THR A 214 -17.81 -5.20 6.53
C THR A 214 -19.10 -4.70 5.88
N GLY A 215 -19.07 -4.47 4.58
CA GLY A 215 -20.26 -4.10 3.82
C GLY A 215 -20.11 -2.80 3.01
N PRO A 216 -21.09 -2.52 2.14
CA PRO A 216 -21.09 -1.32 1.32
C PRO A 216 -21.27 -0.08 2.20
N ARG A 217 -20.70 1.04 1.75
CA ARG A 217 -20.94 2.33 2.41
C ARG A 217 -22.43 2.66 2.39
N PRO A 218 -23.01 3.08 3.53
CA PRO A 218 -24.42 3.49 3.57
C PRO A 218 -24.72 4.62 2.56
N GLU A 219 -25.92 4.60 2.00
CA GLU A 219 -26.38 5.63 1.07
C GLU A 219 -26.46 6.98 1.77
N ARG A 220 -26.04 8.02 1.06
CA ARG A 220 -26.04 9.38 1.61
C ARG A 220 -27.46 9.79 2.00
N GLY A 221 -27.65 10.22 3.25
CA GLY A 221 -28.94 10.65 3.81
C GLY A 221 -29.81 9.51 4.32
N SER A 222 -29.34 8.25 4.29
CA SER A 222 -30.05 7.14 4.93
C SER A 222 -29.92 7.18 6.45
N PRO A 223 -30.83 6.53 7.21
CA PRO A 223 -30.71 6.38 8.65
C PRO A 223 -29.38 5.72 9.09
N GLU A 224 -28.88 4.77 8.29
CA GLU A 224 -27.62 4.07 8.52
C GLU A 224 -26.42 5.03 8.35
N ALA A 225 -26.46 5.94 7.37
CA ALA A 225 -25.43 6.97 7.20
C ALA A 225 -25.41 7.96 8.36
N GLU A 226 -26.60 8.32 8.91
CA GLU A 226 -26.71 9.18 10.07
C GLU A 226 -26.20 8.47 11.33
N ALA A 227 -26.54 7.18 11.52
CA ALA A 227 -26.03 6.39 12.63
C ALA A 227 -24.49 6.27 12.57
N ALA A 228 -23.92 6.02 11.37
CA ALA A 228 -22.47 5.98 11.18
C ALA A 228 -21.81 7.33 11.51
N ARG A 229 -22.45 8.47 11.16
CA ARG A 229 -21.95 9.81 11.49
C ARG A 229 -21.94 10.06 13.00
N ILE A 230 -22.99 9.62 13.71
CA ILE A 230 -23.07 9.73 15.16
C ILE A 230 -21.97 8.90 15.82
N GLU A 231 -21.74 7.68 15.34
CA GLU A 231 -20.69 6.81 15.86
C GLU A 231 -19.29 7.37 15.62
N GLN A 232 -19.03 7.92 14.43
CA GLN A 232 -17.77 8.63 14.16
C GLN A 232 -17.52 9.81 15.10
N ALA A 233 -18.59 10.57 15.43
CA ALA A 233 -18.47 11.67 16.37
C ALA A 233 -18.18 11.17 17.81
N ARG A 234 -18.76 10.04 18.22
CA ARG A 234 -18.47 9.40 19.51
C ARG A 234 -17.03 8.90 19.59
N THR A 235 -16.56 8.21 18.53
CA THR A 235 -15.18 7.72 18.43
C THR A 235 -14.18 8.88 18.53
N LEU A 236 -14.43 10.00 17.84
CA LEU A 236 -13.60 11.20 17.96
C LEU A 236 -13.58 11.75 19.38
N THR A 237 -14.76 11.93 20.00
CA THR A 237 -14.86 12.42 21.37
C THR A 237 -14.11 11.52 22.36
N ALA A 238 -14.35 10.20 22.30
CA ALA A 238 -13.68 9.23 23.15
C ALA A 238 -12.16 9.24 22.97
N GLY A 239 -11.67 9.35 21.71
CA GLY A 239 -10.25 9.42 21.41
C GLY A 239 -9.58 10.68 21.97
N LEU A 240 -10.23 11.83 21.90
CA LEU A 240 -9.71 13.09 22.45
C LEU A 240 -9.76 13.10 23.98
N GLU A 241 -10.84 12.60 24.60
CA GLU A 241 -10.99 12.46 26.05
C GLU A 241 -9.99 11.48 26.67
N ALA A 242 -9.54 10.47 25.91
CA ALA A 242 -8.50 9.53 26.33
C ALA A 242 -7.10 10.15 26.44
N GLN A 243 -6.95 11.45 26.17
CA GLN A 243 -5.72 12.25 26.29
C GLN A 243 -4.54 11.59 25.54
N PRO A 244 -4.57 11.59 24.19
CA PRO A 244 -3.48 11.04 23.40
C PRO A 244 -2.17 11.81 23.65
N ASP A 245 -1.04 11.08 23.66
CA ASP A 245 0.28 11.68 23.72
C ASP A 245 0.71 12.26 22.35
N TRP A 246 0.20 11.67 21.28
CA TRP A 246 0.48 12.04 19.90
C TRP A 246 -0.79 12.10 19.04
N LEU A 247 -0.87 13.08 18.14
CA LEU A 247 -1.87 13.14 17.08
C LEU A 247 -1.20 12.77 15.76
N LEU A 248 -1.75 11.76 15.06
CA LEU A 248 -1.30 11.30 13.75
C LEU A 248 -2.34 11.77 12.72
N VAL A 249 -2.02 12.76 11.92
CA VAL A 249 -2.99 13.45 11.07
C VAL A 249 -2.82 13.07 9.61
N LEU A 250 -3.88 12.54 8.99
CA LEU A 250 -3.98 12.27 7.56
C LEU A 250 -5.05 13.17 6.92
N ASP A 251 -4.62 14.13 6.10
CA ASP A 251 -5.53 15.05 5.41
C ASP A 251 -5.83 14.58 3.99
N ARG A 252 -7.11 14.26 3.70
CA ARG A 252 -7.53 13.82 2.37
C ARG A 252 -7.49 14.94 1.34
N GLY A 253 -7.74 16.19 1.73
CA GLY A 253 -7.72 17.33 0.81
C GLY A 253 -6.35 17.46 0.14
N LEU A 254 -5.30 17.29 0.91
CA LEU A 254 -3.92 17.29 0.40
C LEU A 254 -3.57 16.03 -0.39
N ALA A 255 -4.18 14.88 -0.04
CA ALA A 255 -3.87 13.61 -0.69
C ALA A 255 -4.27 13.54 -2.17
N THR A 256 -5.34 14.23 -2.55
CA THR A 256 -5.92 14.16 -3.90
C THR A 256 -5.54 15.34 -4.79
N GLY A 257 -4.70 16.27 -4.30
CA GLY A 257 -4.09 17.33 -5.12
C GLY A 257 -4.99 18.49 -5.48
N GLY A 258 -6.08 18.74 -4.75
CA GLY A 258 -7.03 19.81 -5.10
C GLY A 258 -7.67 20.54 -3.93
N GLY A 259 -7.25 20.24 -2.69
CA GLY A 259 -7.81 20.82 -1.48
C GLY A 259 -6.79 21.61 -0.64
N GLU A 260 -7.31 22.45 0.23
CA GLU A 260 -6.54 23.06 1.31
C GLU A 260 -6.48 22.12 2.51
N ALA A 261 -5.42 22.22 3.31
CA ALA A 261 -5.31 21.51 4.55
C ALA A 261 -6.44 21.90 5.51
N THR A 262 -7.01 20.94 6.21
CA THR A 262 -7.97 21.22 7.29
C THR A 262 -7.26 21.95 8.43
N ASP A 263 -7.73 23.13 8.78
CA ASP A 263 -7.21 23.88 9.93
C ASP A 263 -7.71 23.24 11.25
N LEU A 264 -6.88 22.37 11.81
CA LEU A 264 -7.16 21.73 13.10
C LEU A 264 -7.09 22.68 14.30
N SER A 265 -6.47 23.86 14.15
CA SER A 265 -6.44 24.87 15.23
C SER A 265 -7.81 25.45 15.50
N SER A 266 -8.68 25.45 14.50
CA SER A 266 -10.08 25.88 14.60
C SER A 266 -11.01 24.83 15.24
N HIS A 267 -10.54 23.57 15.38
CA HIS A 267 -11.30 22.51 16.02
C HIS A 267 -11.04 22.52 17.54
N GLU A 268 -11.92 23.17 18.31
CA GLU A 268 -11.74 23.45 19.74
C GLU A 268 -11.30 22.22 20.55
N ALA A 269 -11.95 21.06 20.35
CA ALA A 269 -11.63 19.84 21.11
C ALA A 269 -10.23 19.27 20.76
N VAL A 270 -9.76 19.40 19.51
CA VAL A 270 -8.41 19.01 19.12
C VAL A 270 -7.38 19.98 19.71
N ALA A 271 -7.62 21.28 19.55
CA ALA A 271 -6.74 22.33 20.05
C ALA A 271 -6.59 22.32 21.57
N ALA A 272 -7.59 21.81 22.30
CA ALA A 272 -7.55 21.65 23.75
C ALA A 272 -6.70 20.46 24.23
N THR A 273 -6.29 19.53 23.36
CA THR A 273 -5.47 18.37 23.78
C THR A 273 -4.05 18.79 24.17
N ALA A 274 -3.49 18.10 25.16
CA ALA A 274 -2.09 18.31 25.57
C ALA A 274 -1.11 17.98 24.42
N ALA A 275 -1.44 17.02 23.57
CA ALA A 275 -0.64 16.68 22.40
C ALA A 275 -0.54 17.85 21.41
N TRP A 276 -1.67 18.50 21.10
CA TRP A 276 -1.70 19.67 20.21
C TRP A 276 -0.90 20.84 20.80
N GLN A 277 -1.16 21.17 22.06
CA GLN A 277 -0.50 22.29 22.76
C GLN A 277 1.02 22.10 22.88
N ALA A 278 1.47 20.86 22.98
CA ALA A 278 2.89 20.50 23.03
C ALA A 278 3.52 20.34 21.63
N GLY A 279 2.78 20.54 20.54
CA GLY A 279 3.27 20.34 19.18
C GLY A 279 3.56 18.88 18.84
N ARG A 280 3.01 17.93 19.59
CA ARG A 280 3.15 16.48 19.35
C ARG A 280 2.16 16.02 18.29
N VAL A 281 2.32 16.55 17.08
CA VAL A 281 1.47 16.30 15.92
C VAL A 281 2.34 15.78 14.78
N VAL A 282 2.01 14.61 14.27
CA VAL A 282 2.66 13.98 13.11
C VAL A 282 1.74 14.13 11.91
N THR A 283 2.10 14.93 10.93
CA THR A 283 1.40 14.92 9.65
C THR A 283 1.93 13.77 8.83
N LEU A 284 1.06 12.79 8.58
CA LEU A 284 1.34 11.67 7.69
C LEU A 284 1.39 12.19 6.25
N ASP A 285 2.32 11.67 5.41
CA ASP A 285 2.36 12.04 3.98
C ASP A 285 1.00 11.74 3.33
N PRO A 286 0.21 12.78 2.99
CA PRO A 286 -1.18 12.56 2.63
C PRO A 286 -1.35 11.72 1.37
N PRO A 287 -0.63 11.96 0.23
CA PRO A 287 -0.73 11.09 -0.94
C PRO A 287 -0.23 9.66 -0.64
N GLY A 288 0.85 9.50 0.11
CA GLY A 288 1.40 8.21 0.48
C GLY A 288 0.39 7.39 1.28
N TRP A 289 -0.07 7.88 2.42
CA TRP A 289 -0.98 7.15 3.28
C TRP A 289 -2.41 6.99 2.72
N TYR A 290 -2.87 7.93 1.91
CA TYR A 290 -4.21 7.82 1.34
C TYR A 290 -4.26 6.92 0.09
N LEU A 291 -3.22 6.91 -0.75
CA LEU A 291 -3.20 6.23 -2.04
C LEU A 291 -2.27 5.00 -2.10
N ALA A 292 -1.22 4.95 -1.25
CA ALA A 292 -0.15 3.95 -1.30
C ALA A 292 0.24 3.42 0.09
N ALA A 293 -0.70 3.34 1.06
CA ALA A 293 -0.41 3.03 2.46
C ALA A 293 0.42 1.75 2.67
N GLY A 294 0.22 0.71 1.84
CA GLY A 294 0.98 -0.55 1.90
C GLY A 294 2.33 -0.52 1.16
N GLY A 295 2.82 0.66 0.77
CA GLY A 295 4.11 0.83 0.11
C GLY A 295 5.28 0.87 1.11
N TYR A 296 6.38 0.19 0.76
CA TYR A 296 7.58 0.14 1.59
C TYR A 296 8.13 1.52 1.95
N THR A 297 8.23 2.44 0.97
CA THR A 297 8.80 3.78 1.18
C THR A 297 7.94 4.60 2.12
N VAL A 298 6.61 4.55 1.95
CA VAL A 298 5.65 5.24 2.82
C VAL A 298 5.83 4.82 4.28
N LEU A 299 5.90 3.52 4.54
CA LEU A 299 6.02 3.00 5.89
C LEU A 299 7.38 3.33 6.51
N ARG A 300 8.48 3.05 5.81
CA ARG A 300 9.84 3.32 6.26
C ARG A 300 10.04 4.80 6.60
N ASP A 301 9.60 5.70 5.73
CA ASP A 301 9.83 7.14 5.90
C ASP A 301 8.99 7.69 7.06
N THR A 302 7.76 7.19 7.25
CA THR A 302 6.93 7.57 8.39
C THR A 302 7.49 7.04 9.72
N GLN A 303 8.00 5.80 9.75
CA GLN A 303 8.70 5.25 10.91
C GLN A 303 9.93 6.10 11.26
N ALA A 304 10.73 6.49 10.27
CA ALA A 304 11.89 7.36 10.47
C ALA A 304 11.49 8.75 11.00
N GLN A 305 10.46 9.37 10.41
CA GLN A 305 9.90 10.65 10.87
C GLN A 305 9.47 10.59 12.35
N LEU A 306 8.74 9.54 12.72
CA LEU A 306 8.25 9.39 14.09
C LEU A 306 9.41 9.16 15.07
N LEU A 307 10.42 8.37 14.70
CA LEU A 307 11.61 8.18 15.52
C LEU A 307 12.36 9.49 15.79
N GLU A 308 12.49 10.38 14.81
CA GLU A 308 13.08 11.70 14.98
C GLU A 308 12.28 12.58 15.96
N LEU A 309 10.94 12.53 15.86
CA LEU A 309 10.06 13.30 16.75
C LEU A 309 10.09 12.78 18.19
N LEU A 310 10.18 11.46 18.38
CA LEU A 310 10.27 10.82 19.69
C LEU A 310 11.65 11.04 20.39
N GLN A 311 12.63 11.62 19.70
CA GLN A 311 13.94 11.98 20.29
C GLN A 311 13.96 13.38 20.91
N ARG A 312 12.99 14.23 20.60
CA ARG A 312 12.88 15.61 21.06
C ARG A 312 12.18 15.70 22.43
#